data_d02ceeffbd2579a7e261956d9cacc001
#
_entry.id   d02ceeffbd2579a7e261956d9cacc001
#
_cell.length_a   1.000
_cell.length_b   1.000
_cell.length_c   1.000
_cell.angle_alpha   90.00
_cell.angle_beta   90.00
_cell.angle_gamma   90.00
#
_symmetry.space_group_name_H-M   'P 1'
#
loop_
_entity.id
_entity.type
_entity.pdbx_description
1 polymer ?
#
loop_
_entity_poly.entity_id
_entity_poly.type
_entity_poly.pdbx_seq_one_letter_code
_entity_poly.pdbx_strand_id
1 'polypeptide(L)'
;MIIDDQKKFVFISVAKTGSTSIRRRLGSFKDPPPEIYHMSIKEVLKQYPHVKDYFKFAFVRNPYDRIFSAYINLKYDGHPWATELKGKKTFREFIMDFKNSQYSKYIHLHPQSSYVKINGNVAVDYLGKFENLQDHFHEVEKILNLGHKKLFKHRQSSTNKEPKKFDKEMRDIICDIYSEDFESFGYDK
;
A
#
# COMPACT_ATOMS: atom_id res chain seq x y z
N MET A 1 3.91 3.93 8.65
CA MET A 1 5.34 4.23 8.33
C MET A 1 6.28 3.75 9.42
N ILE A 2 7.58 3.77 9.19
CA ILE A 2 8.63 3.60 10.22
C ILE A 2 9.66 4.70 9.98
N ILE A 3 10.13 5.32 11.06
CA ILE A 3 11.33 6.16 11.08
C ILE A 3 12.34 5.46 12.00
N ASP A 4 13.54 5.26 11.52
CA ASP A 4 14.66 4.71 12.29
C ASP A 4 15.81 5.72 12.31
N ASP A 5 15.96 6.42 13.42
CA ASP A 5 16.98 7.46 13.61
C ASP A 5 18.40 6.91 13.76
N GLN A 6 18.53 5.65 14.15
CA GLN A 6 19.85 5.00 14.28
C GLN A 6 20.38 4.58 12.90
N LYS A 7 19.52 3.99 12.07
CA LYS A 7 19.88 3.50 10.73
C LYS A 7 19.59 4.52 9.62
N LYS A 8 19.06 5.71 10.00
CA LYS A 8 18.79 6.82 9.08
C LYS A 8 17.91 6.42 7.87
N PHE A 9 16.77 5.77 8.14
CA PHE A 9 15.81 5.47 7.08
C PHE A 9 14.37 5.82 7.45
N VAL A 10 13.54 5.95 6.41
CA VAL A 10 12.09 6.09 6.49
C VAL A 10 11.44 5.05 5.58
N PHE A 11 10.57 4.22 6.12
CA PHE A 11 9.70 3.35 5.37
C PHE A 11 8.30 3.96 5.24
N ILE A 12 7.90 4.33 4.01
CA ILE A 12 6.54 4.80 3.70
C ILE A 12 5.65 3.58 3.49
N SER A 13 4.70 3.40 4.40
CA SER A 13 3.83 2.23 4.43
C SER A 13 2.61 2.44 3.54
N VAL A 14 2.70 2.12 2.26
CA VAL A 14 1.54 2.11 1.36
C VAL A 14 0.62 0.95 1.71
N ALA A 15 -0.69 1.18 1.71
CA ALA A 15 -1.66 0.16 2.07
C ALA A 15 -1.71 -0.99 1.05
N LYS A 16 -1.78 -2.24 1.51
CA LYS A 16 -1.92 -3.47 0.72
C LYS A 16 -0.74 -3.84 -0.17
N THR A 17 0.46 -3.35 0.16
CA THR A 17 1.74 -3.63 -0.53
C THR A 17 2.71 -4.48 0.31
N GLY A 18 2.20 -5.29 1.24
CA GLY A 18 3.04 -6.14 2.10
C GLY A 18 3.67 -5.42 3.29
N SER A 19 3.24 -4.20 3.60
CA SER A 19 3.79 -3.34 4.65
C SER A 19 3.87 -4.00 6.03
N THR A 20 2.94 -4.87 6.39
CA THR A 20 2.97 -5.61 7.67
C THR A 20 4.18 -6.56 7.76
N SER A 21 4.50 -7.28 6.69
CA SER A 21 5.66 -8.19 6.64
C SER A 21 6.97 -7.41 6.76
N ILE A 22 7.07 -6.29 6.04
CA ILE A 22 8.23 -5.39 6.10
C ILE A 22 8.40 -4.80 7.50
N ARG A 23 7.34 -4.27 8.10
CA ARG A 23 7.40 -3.68 9.44
C ARG A 23 7.86 -4.68 10.49
N ARG A 24 7.34 -5.90 10.46
CA ARG A 24 7.80 -6.99 11.36
C ARG A 24 9.27 -7.30 11.16
N ARG A 25 9.74 -7.32 9.92
CA ARG A 25 11.15 -7.57 9.61
C ARG A 25 12.06 -6.45 10.12
N LEU A 26 11.58 -5.20 10.08
CA LEU A 26 12.28 -4.03 10.59
C LEU A 26 12.18 -3.85 12.12
N GLY A 27 11.52 -4.79 12.82
CA GLY A 27 11.41 -4.79 14.28
C GLY A 27 10.28 -3.93 14.85
N SER A 28 9.39 -3.40 14.04
CA SER A 28 8.22 -2.66 14.50
C SER A 28 7.07 -3.63 14.80
N PHE A 29 6.90 -3.99 16.08
CA PHE A 29 5.86 -4.92 16.53
C PHE A 29 4.56 -4.22 16.98
N LYS A 30 4.59 -2.93 17.21
CA LYS A 30 3.39 -2.16 17.57
C LYS A 30 2.80 -1.52 16.33
N ASP A 31 1.51 -1.69 16.14
CA ASP A 31 0.77 -0.95 15.13
C ASP A 31 0.54 0.47 15.65
N PRO A 32 1.13 1.50 15.01
CA PRO A 32 0.82 2.87 15.36
C PRO A 32 -0.65 3.17 14.98
N PRO A 33 -1.23 4.26 15.49
CA PRO A 33 -2.54 4.71 15.04
C PRO A 33 -2.62 4.79 13.50
N PRO A 34 -3.79 4.52 12.91
CA PRO A 34 -3.95 4.48 11.45
C PRO A 34 -3.43 5.73 10.73
N GLU A 35 -3.58 6.90 11.33
CA GLU A 35 -3.15 8.19 10.80
C GLU A 35 -1.62 8.27 10.64
N ILE A 36 -0.88 7.68 11.56
CA ILE A 36 0.59 7.62 11.49
C ILE A 36 1.03 6.44 10.62
N TYR A 37 0.22 5.38 10.59
CA TYR A 37 0.56 4.15 9.87
C TYR A 37 0.77 4.40 8.37
N HIS A 38 -0.10 5.21 7.77
CA HIS A 38 -0.14 5.45 6.32
C HIS A 38 0.10 6.92 5.95
N MET A 39 1.01 7.61 6.64
CA MET A 39 1.42 8.96 6.25
C MET A 39 2.12 8.95 4.89
N SER A 40 1.80 9.94 4.07
CA SER A 40 2.51 10.21 2.82
C SER A 40 3.91 10.77 3.09
N ILE A 41 4.80 10.64 2.10
CA ILE A 41 6.15 11.24 2.18
C ILE A 41 6.10 12.74 2.42
N LYS A 42 5.12 13.44 1.84
CA LYS A 42 4.91 14.88 2.05
C LYS A 42 4.60 15.22 3.51
N GLU A 43 3.68 14.46 4.12
CA GLU A 43 3.33 14.61 5.54
C GLU A 43 4.49 14.27 6.45
N VAL A 44 5.22 13.20 6.14
CA VAL A 44 6.41 12.79 6.91
C VAL A 44 7.46 13.89 6.90
N LEU A 45 7.82 14.44 5.75
CA LEU A 45 8.82 15.51 5.66
C LEU A 45 8.37 16.81 6.34
N LYS A 46 7.06 17.09 6.34
CA LYS A 46 6.49 18.24 7.04
C LYS A 46 6.55 18.06 8.56
N GLN A 47 6.17 16.87 9.05
CA GLN A 47 6.07 16.59 10.49
C GLN A 47 7.42 16.24 11.13
N TYR A 48 8.32 15.64 10.35
CA TYR A 48 9.64 15.16 10.79
C TYR A 48 10.76 15.72 9.88
N PRO A 49 11.02 17.03 9.89
CA PRO A 49 11.98 17.66 8.95
C PRO A 49 13.41 17.13 9.07
N HIS A 50 13.78 16.58 10.22
CA HIS A 50 15.11 15.99 10.46
C HIS A 50 15.38 14.73 9.61
N VAL A 51 14.33 14.08 9.08
CA VAL A 51 14.50 12.87 8.24
C VAL A 51 14.72 13.19 6.76
N LYS A 52 14.89 14.46 6.39
CA LYS A 52 15.04 14.90 5.00
C LYS A 52 16.15 14.13 4.27
N ASP A 53 17.26 13.90 4.93
CA ASP A 53 18.44 13.25 4.36
C ASP A 53 18.51 11.74 4.68
N TYR A 54 17.45 11.15 5.28
CA TYR A 54 17.38 9.72 5.50
C TYR A 54 17.03 9.00 4.21
N PHE A 55 17.50 7.76 4.08
CA PHE A 55 17.09 6.88 2.99
C PHE A 55 15.59 6.55 3.09
N LYS A 56 14.82 6.95 2.10
CA LYS A 56 13.36 6.77 2.05
C LYS A 56 13.00 5.68 1.07
N PHE A 57 12.16 4.74 1.49
CA PHE A 57 11.71 3.69 0.60
C PHE A 57 10.23 3.34 0.80
N ALA A 58 9.64 2.81 -0.26
CA ALA A 58 8.26 2.33 -0.28
C ALA A 58 8.10 1.13 -1.20
N PHE A 59 6.94 0.49 -1.13
CA PHE A 59 6.54 -0.56 -2.07
C PHE A 59 5.19 -0.22 -2.67
N VAL A 60 5.07 -0.48 -3.97
CA VAL A 60 3.82 -0.36 -4.73
C VAL A 60 3.38 -1.72 -5.24
N ARG A 61 2.15 -1.83 -5.68
CA ARG A 61 1.54 -3.05 -6.17
C ARG A 61 0.67 -2.76 -7.38
N ASN A 62 0.51 -3.74 -8.28
CA ASN A 62 -0.43 -3.64 -9.38
C ASN A 62 -1.80 -3.14 -8.87
N PRO A 63 -2.37 -2.05 -9.42
CA PRO A 63 -3.59 -1.43 -8.90
C PRO A 63 -4.79 -2.38 -8.86
N TYR A 64 -4.94 -3.27 -9.84
CA TYR A 64 -5.99 -4.30 -9.84
C TYR A 64 -5.89 -5.24 -8.64
N ASP A 65 -4.68 -5.73 -8.38
CA ASP A 65 -4.42 -6.64 -7.28
C ASP A 65 -4.55 -5.97 -5.93
N ARG A 66 -4.16 -4.70 -5.88
CA ARG A 66 -4.22 -3.89 -4.68
C ARG A 66 -5.66 -3.60 -4.27
N ILE A 67 -6.51 -3.13 -5.20
CA ILE A 67 -7.91 -2.82 -4.89
C ILE A 67 -8.68 -4.07 -4.49
N PHE A 68 -8.44 -5.21 -5.16
CA PHE A 68 -9.03 -6.48 -4.76
C PHE A 68 -8.60 -6.88 -3.34
N SER A 69 -7.30 -6.76 -3.03
CA SER A 69 -6.78 -7.03 -1.68
C SER A 69 -7.36 -6.08 -0.62
N ALA A 70 -7.61 -4.83 -0.97
CA ALA A 70 -8.25 -3.86 -0.08
C ALA A 70 -9.73 -4.22 0.17
N TYR A 71 -10.47 -4.54 -0.89
CA TYR A 71 -11.86 -5.00 -0.79
C TYR A 71 -12.00 -6.23 0.13
N ILE A 72 -11.19 -7.28 -0.08
CA ILE A 72 -11.20 -8.48 0.76
C ILE A 72 -10.91 -8.14 2.22
N ASN A 73 -9.93 -7.28 2.48
CA ASN A 73 -9.59 -6.85 3.83
C ASN A 73 -10.74 -6.07 4.49
N LEU A 74 -11.33 -5.12 3.78
CA LEU A 74 -12.45 -4.33 4.28
C LEU A 74 -13.70 -5.19 4.56
N LYS A 75 -13.98 -6.14 3.67
CA LYS A 75 -15.16 -7.00 3.77
C LYS A 75 -15.06 -8.04 4.89
N TYR A 76 -13.89 -8.66 5.08
CA TYR A 76 -13.74 -9.85 5.91
C TYR A 76 -12.93 -9.65 7.20
N ASP A 77 -12.07 -8.65 7.28
CA ASP A 77 -11.18 -8.43 8.43
C ASP A 77 -11.77 -7.46 9.49
N GLY A 78 -13.05 -7.11 9.34
CA GLY A 78 -13.81 -6.46 10.42
C GLY A 78 -13.47 -5.00 10.69
N HIS A 79 -13.08 -4.23 9.67
CA HIS A 79 -12.90 -2.79 9.83
C HIS A 79 -14.20 -2.12 10.28
N PRO A 80 -14.21 -1.37 11.38
CA PRO A 80 -15.44 -0.80 11.95
C PRO A 80 -16.21 0.12 10.98
N TRP A 81 -15.50 0.78 10.10
CA TRP A 81 -16.05 1.76 9.13
C TRP A 81 -16.49 1.13 7.80
N ALA A 82 -16.16 -0.13 7.57
CA ALA A 82 -16.54 -0.86 6.35
C ALA A 82 -17.82 -1.70 6.54
N THR A 83 -18.72 -1.23 7.39
CA THR A 83 -19.98 -1.94 7.69
C THR A 83 -20.84 -2.16 6.46
N GLU A 84 -20.80 -1.24 5.49
CA GLU A 84 -21.50 -1.34 4.20
C GLU A 84 -21.02 -2.53 3.34
N LEU A 85 -19.78 -2.98 3.54
CA LEU A 85 -19.18 -4.09 2.79
C LEU A 85 -19.33 -5.44 3.49
N LYS A 86 -19.65 -5.44 4.79
CA LYS A 86 -19.75 -6.68 5.57
C LYS A 86 -20.82 -7.62 5.02
N GLY A 87 -20.39 -8.62 4.25
CA GLY A 87 -21.23 -9.69 3.73
C GLY A 87 -22.21 -9.33 2.62
N LYS A 88 -22.31 -8.06 2.23
CA LYS A 88 -23.42 -7.54 1.42
C LYS A 88 -23.09 -7.32 -0.06
N LYS A 89 -21.86 -6.92 -0.43
CA LYS A 89 -21.51 -6.58 -1.82
C LYS A 89 -20.49 -7.53 -2.40
N THR A 90 -20.70 -7.97 -3.61
CA THR A 90 -19.70 -8.64 -4.43
C THR A 90 -18.59 -7.66 -4.82
N PHE A 91 -17.46 -8.16 -5.29
CA PHE A 91 -16.38 -7.29 -5.76
C PHE A 91 -16.80 -6.41 -6.94
N ARG A 92 -17.65 -6.96 -7.85
CA ARG A 92 -18.19 -6.20 -8.97
C ARG A 92 -19.05 -5.03 -8.47
N GLU A 93 -20.01 -5.29 -7.60
CA GLU A 93 -20.87 -4.24 -7.01
C GLU A 93 -20.06 -3.16 -6.28
N PHE A 94 -19.01 -3.56 -5.57
CA PHE A 94 -18.09 -2.62 -4.92
C PHE A 94 -17.41 -1.69 -5.95
N ILE A 95 -16.93 -2.22 -7.08
CA ILE A 95 -16.28 -1.40 -8.11
C ILE A 95 -17.29 -0.49 -8.80
N MET A 96 -18.48 -1.01 -9.16
CA MET A 96 -19.52 -0.20 -9.81
C MET A 96 -19.97 0.98 -8.95
N ASP A 97 -20.03 0.79 -7.65
CA ASP A 97 -20.50 1.80 -6.70
C ASP A 97 -19.39 2.74 -6.21
N PHE A 98 -18.14 2.52 -6.63
CA PHE A 98 -16.97 3.20 -6.06
C PHE A 98 -17.07 4.73 -6.14
N LYS A 99 -17.49 5.27 -7.29
CA LYS A 99 -17.60 6.72 -7.51
C LYS A 99 -18.75 7.38 -6.74
N ASN A 100 -19.82 6.61 -6.46
CA ASN A 100 -21.02 7.09 -5.78
C ASN A 100 -20.99 6.84 -4.27
N SER A 101 -19.96 6.19 -3.79
CA SER A 101 -19.79 5.81 -2.39
C SER A 101 -18.75 6.67 -1.66
N GLN A 102 -18.62 6.43 -0.37
CA GLN A 102 -17.55 7.05 0.43
C GLN A 102 -16.25 6.22 0.44
N TYR A 103 -16.11 5.24 -0.44
CA TYR A 103 -14.94 4.34 -0.48
C TYR A 103 -13.63 5.08 -0.72
N SER A 104 -13.64 6.16 -1.50
CA SER A 104 -12.48 7.01 -1.73
C SER A 104 -11.90 7.64 -0.45
N LYS A 105 -12.68 7.70 0.65
CA LYS A 105 -12.21 8.18 1.95
C LYS A 105 -11.43 7.14 2.73
N TYR A 106 -11.51 5.87 2.34
CA TYR A 106 -10.79 4.82 3.05
C TYR A 106 -9.32 4.80 2.63
N ILE A 107 -8.45 4.96 3.60
CA ILE A 107 -6.99 5.04 3.41
C ILE A 107 -6.42 3.85 2.62
N HIS A 108 -7.02 2.65 2.74
CA HIS A 108 -6.64 1.48 1.96
C HIS A 108 -6.95 1.58 0.46
N LEU A 109 -7.78 2.54 0.07
CA LEU A 109 -8.24 2.74 -1.30
C LEU A 109 -7.67 4.01 -1.95
N HIS A 110 -6.91 4.83 -1.21
CA HIS A 110 -6.21 5.98 -1.78
C HIS A 110 -5.22 5.53 -2.86
N PRO A 111 -5.01 6.32 -3.92
CA PRO A 111 -3.95 6.07 -4.90
C PRO A 111 -2.58 5.94 -4.23
N GLN A 112 -1.76 5.04 -4.71
CA GLN A 112 -0.41 4.82 -4.15
C GLN A 112 0.50 6.02 -4.41
N SER A 113 0.30 6.69 -5.55
CA SER A 113 0.98 7.93 -5.93
C SER A 113 0.87 8.99 -4.84
N SER A 114 -0.29 9.11 -4.18
CA SER A 114 -0.50 10.06 -3.09
C SER A 114 0.42 9.86 -1.88
N TYR A 115 0.96 8.66 -1.69
CA TYR A 115 1.88 8.36 -0.58
C TYR A 115 3.34 8.65 -0.90
N VAL A 116 3.75 8.48 -2.16
CA VAL A 116 5.17 8.44 -2.55
C VAL A 116 5.59 9.60 -3.45
N LYS A 117 4.65 10.47 -3.86
CA LYS A 117 4.95 11.59 -4.76
C LYS A 117 4.83 12.94 -4.07
N ILE A 118 5.64 13.90 -4.52
CA ILE A 118 5.55 15.32 -4.19
C ILE A 118 5.67 16.09 -5.51
N ASN A 119 4.72 16.99 -5.77
CA ASN A 119 4.69 17.80 -7.00
C ASN A 119 4.82 16.96 -8.29
N GLY A 120 4.12 15.81 -8.34
CA GLY A 120 4.12 14.95 -9.52
C GLY A 120 5.32 13.97 -9.62
N ASN A 121 6.35 14.13 -8.81
CA ASN A 121 7.56 13.28 -8.86
C ASN A 121 7.62 12.30 -7.69
N VAL A 122 8.14 11.09 -7.94
CA VAL A 122 8.44 10.12 -6.87
C VAL A 122 9.50 10.74 -5.95
N ALA A 123 9.20 10.80 -4.66
CA ALA A 123 9.99 11.46 -3.64
C ALA A 123 10.58 10.49 -2.59
N VAL A 124 10.68 9.21 -2.95
CA VAL A 124 11.40 8.20 -2.18
C VAL A 124 12.65 7.76 -2.96
N ASP A 125 13.71 7.38 -2.25
CA ASP A 125 15.00 6.99 -2.84
C ASP A 125 14.96 5.58 -3.44
N TYR A 126 14.05 4.72 -2.95
CA TYR A 126 13.81 3.37 -3.49
C TYR A 126 12.32 3.04 -3.52
N LEU A 127 11.86 2.56 -4.67
CA LEU A 127 10.48 2.13 -4.88
C LEU A 127 10.45 0.68 -5.39
N GLY A 128 10.11 -0.25 -4.51
CA GLY A 128 10.00 -1.68 -4.85
C GLY A 128 8.59 -2.06 -5.33
N LYS A 129 8.46 -3.16 -6.05
CA LYS A 129 7.18 -3.75 -6.46
C LYS A 129 6.83 -4.95 -5.57
N PHE A 130 5.57 -5.02 -5.13
CA PHE A 130 5.04 -6.11 -4.30
C PHE A 130 5.14 -7.47 -4.99
N GLU A 131 5.04 -7.50 -6.29
CA GLU A 131 5.11 -8.70 -7.11
C GLU A 131 6.44 -9.45 -6.91
N ASN A 132 7.52 -8.71 -6.67
CA ASN A 132 8.86 -9.22 -6.36
C ASN A 132 9.33 -8.76 -4.97
N LEU A 133 8.40 -8.75 -4.00
CA LEU A 133 8.62 -8.13 -2.68
C LEU A 133 9.88 -8.62 -1.98
N GLN A 134 10.16 -9.93 -2.03
CA GLN A 134 11.31 -10.53 -1.34
C GLN A 134 12.64 -10.02 -1.92
N ASP A 135 12.75 -10.00 -3.25
CA ASP A 135 13.99 -9.62 -3.94
C ASP A 135 14.23 -8.10 -3.79
N HIS A 136 13.21 -7.29 -4.04
CA HIS A 136 13.30 -5.84 -3.85
C HIS A 136 13.56 -5.46 -2.39
N PHE A 137 12.99 -6.18 -1.43
CA PHE A 137 13.31 -5.91 -0.03
C PHE A 137 14.73 -6.35 0.34
N HIS A 138 15.25 -7.39 -0.31
CA HIS A 138 16.65 -7.77 -0.14
C HIS A 138 17.62 -6.68 -0.62
N GLU A 139 17.30 -5.94 -1.66
CA GLU A 139 18.08 -4.76 -2.07
C GLU A 139 18.05 -3.68 -0.99
N VAL A 140 16.90 -3.42 -0.38
CA VAL A 140 16.79 -2.50 0.76
C VAL A 140 17.63 -3.00 1.95
N GLU A 141 17.61 -4.31 2.25
CA GLU A 141 18.44 -4.89 3.31
C GLU A 141 19.94 -4.66 3.06
N LYS A 142 20.40 -4.75 1.81
CA LYS A 142 21.80 -4.45 1.43
C LYS A 142 22.14 -2.99 1.66
N ILE A 143 21.27 -2.06 1.17
CA ILE A 143 21.48 -0.62 1.34
C ILE A 143 21.57 -0.24 2.82
N LEU A 144 20.71 -0.83 3.64
CA LEU A 144 20.62 -0.55 5.07
C LEU A 144 21.56 -1.41 5.94
N ASN A 145 22.34 -2.30 5.33
CA ASN A 145 23.22 -3.25 6.03
C ASN A 145 22.50 -4.07 7.13
N LEU A 146 21.32 -4.61 6.80
CA LEU A 146 20.44 -5.30 7.77
C LEU A 146 20.64 -6.81 7.80
N GLY A 147 21.54 -7.42 7.15
CA GLY A 147 21.64 -8.87 7.03
C GLY A 147 20.37 -9.50 6.42
N HIS A 148 20.54 -10.50 5.57
CA HIS A 148 19.42 -11.10 4.83
C HIS A 148 18.54 -12.00 5.72
N LYS A 149 17.22 -11.77 5.69
CA LYS A 149 16.21 -12.67 6.28
C LYS A 149 14.98 -12.73 5.39
N LYS A 150 14.41 -13.92 5.25
CA LYS A 150 13.16 -14.13 4.51
C LYS A 150 12.01 -13.37 5.17
N LEU A 151 11.24 -12.63 4.37
CA LEU A 151 10.03 -11.99 4.85
C LEU A 151 8.98 -13.04 5.22
N PHE A 152 8.38 -12.90 6.39
CA PHE A 152 7.23 -13.74 6.75
C PHE A 152 6.01 -13.35 5.91
N LYS A 153 5.38 -14.32 5.26
CA LYS A 153 4.04 -14.14 4.67
C LYS A 153 3.04 -14.02 5.81
N HIS A 154 2.71 -12.78 6.19
CA HIS A 154 1.89 -12.56 7.39
C HIS A 154 0.43 -12.90 7.20
N ARG A 155 -0.13 -12.65 6.03
CA ARG A 155 -1.50 -13.05 5.66
C ARG A 155 -1.48 -13.45 4.19
N GLN A 156 -1.81 -14.67 3.92
CA GLN A 156 -2.57 -14.92 2.71
C GLN A 156 -3.91 -14.26 2.99
N SER A 157 -4.18 -13.10 2.32
CA SER A 157 -5.53 -12.57 2.31
C SER A 157 -6.45 -13.74 2.02
N SER A 158 -7.63 -13.75 2.63
CA SER A 158 -8.68 -14.75 2.41
C SER A 158 -9.16 -14.76 0.94
N THR A 159 -8.21 -14.76 0.00
CA THR A 159 -8.40 -14.70 -1.45
C THR A 159 -9.25 -15.85 -1.99
N ASN A 160 -9.40 -16.92 -1.22
CA ASN A 160 -10.25 -18.05 -1.57
C ASN A 160 -11.75 -17.80 -1.31
N LYS A 161 -12.11 -16.65 -0.74
CA LYS A 161 -13.52 -16.34 -0.42
C LYS A 161 -14.29 -15.73 -1.58
N GLU A 162 -13.59 -15.12 -2.54
CA GLU A 162 -14.21 -14.49 -3.70
C GLU A 162 -13.36 -14.67 -4.96
N PRO A 163 -13.98 -14.84 -6.13
CA PRO A 163 -13.25 -14.93 -7.38
C PRO A 163 -12.64 -13.59 -7.75
N LYS A 164 -11.33 -13.56 -7.99
CA LYS A 164 -10.63 -12.39 -8.53
C LYS A 164 -10.83 -12.35 -10.04
N LYS A 165 -11.92 -11.74 -10.48
CA LYS A 165 -12.25 -11.53 -11.89
C LYS A 165 -12.49 -10.06 -12.15
N PHE A 166 -12.04 -9.60 -13.31
CA PHE A 166 -12.21 -8.21 -13.79
C PHE A 166 -12.81 -8.28 -15.19
N ASP A 167 -14.05 -7.84 -15.35
CA ASP A 167 -14.61 -7.57 -16.66
C ASP A 167 -14.10 -6.22 -17.22
N LYS A 168 -14.47 -5.90 -18.47
CA LYS A 168 -14.00 -4.68 -19.12
C LYS A 168 -14.43 -3.42 -18.35
N GLU A 169 -15.69 -3.35 -17.95
CA GLU A 169 -16.24 -2.19 -17.23
C GLU A 169 -15.53 -1.94 -15.89
N MET A 170 -15.26 -3.02 -15.13
CA MET A 170 -14.47 -2.93 -13.89
C MET A 170 -13.05 -2.42 -14.16
N ARG A 171 -12.40 -2.90 -15.24
CA ARG A 171 -11.06 -2.45 -15.61
C ARG A 171 -11.05 -0.96 -15.93
N ASP A 172 -12.00 -0.51 -16.75
CA ASP A 172 -12.13 0.90 -17.15
C ASP A 172 -12.28 1.80 -15.91
N ILE A 173 -13.14 1.41 -14.97
CA ILE A 173 -13.34 2.16 -13.70
C ILE A 173 -12.04 2.17 -12.85
N ILE A 174 -11.37 1.03 -12.70
CA ILE A 174 -10.14 0.94 -11.90
C ILE A 174 -9.01 1.75 -12.55
N CYS A 175 -8.89 1.70 -13.88
CA CYS A 175 -7.93 2.52 -14.63
C CYS A 175 -8.18 4.01 -14.44
N ASP A 176 -9.44 4.45 -14.42
CA ASP A 176 -9.78 5.85 -14.17
C ASP A 176 -9.43 6.28 -12.74
N ILE A 177 -9.77 5.47 -11.74
CA ILE A 177 -9.49 5.76 -10.32
C ILE A 177 -7.97 5.84 -10.03
N TYR A 178 -7.19 4.95 -10.63
CA TYR A 178 -5.75 4.78 -10.36
C TYR A 178 -4.87 5.07 -11.58
N SER A 179 -5.33 5.93 -12.51
CA SER A 179 -4.58 6.26 -13.74
C SER A 179 -3.13 6.65 -13.46
N GLU A 180 -2.92 7.50 -12.46
CA GLU A 180 -1.60 7.95 -12.05
C GLU A 180 -0.72 6.81 -11.49
N ASP A 181 -1.30 5.84 -10.77
CA ASP A 181 -0.57 4.67 -10.26
C ASP A 181 -0.07 3.78 -11.42
N PHE A 182 -0.93 3.54 -12.44
CA PHE A 182 -0.54 2.78 -13.63
C PHE A 182 0.62 3.45 -14.36
N GLU A 183 0.48 4.74 -14.64
CA GLU A 183 1.48 5.52 -15.40
C GLU A 183 2.79 5.71 -14.64
N SER A 184 2.70 6.10 -13.35
CA SER A 184 3.89 6.42 -12.56
C SER A 184 4.73 5.21 -12.19
N PHE A 185 4.11 4.01 -12.09
CA PHE A 185 4.79 2.82 -11.59
C PHE A 185 4.96 1.73 -12.66
N GLY A 186 4.63 2.02 -13.92
CA GLY A 186 4.83 1.12 -15.05
C GLY A 186 4.03 -0.17 -14.91
N TYR A 187 2.73 -0.05 -14.64
CA TYR A 187 1.78 -1.16 -14.69
C TYR A 187 0.90 -1.06 -15.95
N ASP A 188 0.58 -2.21 -16.54
CA ASP A 188 -0.33 -2.28 -17.68
C ASP A 188 -1.78 -2.03 -17.24
N LYS A 189 -2.52 -1.25 -18.05
CA LYS A 189 -3.94 -0.93 -17.87
C LYS A 189 -4.86 -2.06 -18.34
#